data_c7d03bc31ef397e9f5b8c1bcba6079ef
#
_entry.id   c7d03bc31ef397e9f5b8c1bcba6079ef
#
_cell.length_a   1.000
_cell.length_b   1.000
_cell.length_c   1.000
_cell.angle_alpha   90.00
_cell.angle_beta   90.00
_cell.angle_gamma   90.00
#
_symmetry.space_group_name_H-M   'P 1'
#
loop_
_entity.id
_entity.type
_entity.pdbx_description
1 polymer ?
#
loop_
_entity_poly.entity_id
_entity_poly.type
_entity_poly.pdbx_seq_one_letter_code
_entity_poly.pdbx_strand_id
1 'polypeptide(L)'
;MSNANTIVKFRSGQKNFVRGIERYGITGFLARRQYGKTTILASISLKKMMKQRGHTVIFGSVKLSLGREVVRKESEIIRKAIASLHQDAADADGQLKTVDTTTGRSLDELRDDDYAEMFEAQKLEFRYYHDRTDYSRTKVVALEPDTVGETGDLICDEISRKKNWAEVWEAIEPIAQSNPNFRVIFATTPSPDDAHLSNEMLVPPVGTPLPVNPAGNWYRTDFGIWVLRVDAFDAYADGVPVYDLETREPLDPVEHRRRANDKDAWDRNYGVKFILGGTSAVGVVQLNAAQTRGIGNCAFFLCEDDGDFDRALAFVVDHIGPGKVGLGWDLATTEKETSNPSSFTVTEEIDATNWRGVATIAWKTADPDIALARAKAITQAVNSRREGGRARRLAVDATNERYFAVRVQRELAALVPVELVVASETVEQPGSEPITKKALLGNLLATEINDNRATLPPEKYIKEDFRRVKRDRGSFACELGPNGEHGDTFDSQKLSLHALRSNLDGAITPEMMTTLRQGVGAAPFSRLGAFQPRRLS
;
A
#
# COMPACT_ATOMS: atom_id res chain seq x y z
N MET A 1 -36.15 -27.83 -1.67
CA MET A 1 -34.76 -28.29 -1.84
C MET A 1 -34.03 -27.88 -0.59
N SER A 2 -33.76 -28.83 0.31
CA SER A 2 -33.19 -28.62 1.63
C SER A 2 -31.79 -27.98 1.52
N ASN A 3 -31.49 -27.01 2.37
CA ASN A 3 -30.16 -26.49 2.59
C ASN A 3 -29.29 -27.65 3.10
N ALA A 4 -28.63 -28.36 2.19
CA ALA A 4 -27.59 -29.29 2.55
C ALA A 4 -26.58 -28.53 3.43
N ASN A 5 -26.31 -29.03 4.63
CA ASN A 5 -25.37 -28.46 5.59
C ASN A 5 -24.01 -28.27 4.93
N THR A 6 -23.72 -27.07 4.44
CA THR A 6 -22.49 -26.77 3.70
C THR A 6 -21.37 -26.60 4.72
N ILE A 7 -20.50 -27.58 4.84
CA ILE A 7 -19.38 -27.66 5.80
C ILE A 7 -18.46 -26.42 5.71
N VAL A 8 -18.18 -25.99 4.49
CA VAL A 8 -17.43 -24.76 4.19
C VAL A 8 -18.09 -24.05 3.00
N LYS A 9 -18.60 -22.86 3.23
CA LYS A 9 -19.17 -22.03 2.15
C LYS A 9 -18.04 -21.25 1.44
N PHE A 10 -17.61 -21.73 0.29
CA PHE A 10 -16.62 -21.02 -0.51
C PHE A 10 -17.21 -19.80 -1.21
N ARG A 11 -16.42 -18.74 -1.26
CA ARG A 11 -16.66 -17.53 -2.03
C ARG A 11 -16.45 -17.81 -3.52
N SER A 12 -17.01 -16.96 -4.41
CA SER A 12 -16.97 -17.19 -5.85
C SER A 12 -15.54 -17.28 -6.39
N GLY A 13 -14.63 -16.38 -5.96
CA GLY A 13 -13.21 -16.45 -6.32
C GLY A 13 -12.51 -17.72 -5.82
N GLN A 14 -12.83 -18.19 -4.59
CA GLN A 14 -12.28 -19.45 -4.07
C GLN A 14 -12.73 -20.67 -4.90
N LYS A 15 -14.00 -20.73 -5.29
CA LYS A 15 -14.53 -21.79 -6.19
C LYS A 15 -13.83 -21.75 -7.55
N ASN A 16 -13.61 -20.55 -8.09
CA ASN A 16 -12.93 -20.35 -9.36
C ASN A 16 -11.47 -20.81 -9.28
N PHE A 17 -10.79 -20.49 -8.17
CA PHE A 17 -9.40 -20.93 -7.93
C PHE A 17 -9.26 -22.45 -7.89
N VAL A 18 -10.13 -23.15 -7.14
CA VAL A 18 -10.14 -24.63 -7.07
C VAL A 18 -10.31 -25.26 -8.45
N ARG A 19 -11.15 -24.68 -9.32
CA ARG A 19 -11.32 -25.17 -10.71
C ARG A 19 -10.06 -24.95 -11.54
N GLY A 20 -9.36 -23.82 -11.35
CA GLY A 20 -8.14 -23.49 -12.06
C GLY A 20 -6.97 -24.43 -11.73
N ILE A 21 -6.81 -24.81 -10.48
CA ILE A 21 -5.75 -25.74 -10.03
C ILE A 21 -5.84 -27.10 -10.74
N GLU A 22 -7.03 -27.55 -11.09
CA GLU A 22 -7.20 -28.81 -11.82
C GLU A 22 -6.69 -28.72 -13.28
N ARG A 23 -6.60 -27.49 -13.83
CA ARG A 23 -6.21 -27.25 -15.23
C ARG A 23 -4.73 -26.89 -15.39
N TYR A 24 -4.16 -26.17 -14.42
CA TYR A 24 -2.86 -25.53 -14.54
C TYR A 24 -1.84 -26.15 -13.59
N GLY A 25 -0.61 -26.35 -14.06
CA GLY A 25 0.48 -26.94 -13.27
C GLY A 25 0.99 -26.01 -12.17
N ILE A 26 1.08 -24.71 -12.47
CA ILE A 26 1.54 -23.68 -11.53
C ILE A 26 0.46 -22.61 -11.46
N THR A 27 -0.01 -22.31 -10.24
CA THR A 27 -1.08 -21.33 -10.00
C THR A 27 -0.75 -20.38 -8.86
N GLY A 28 -1.14 -19.11 -9.03
CA GLY A 28 -1.08 -18.08 -8.00
C GLY A 28 -2.49 -17.62 -7.57
N PHE A 29 -2.72 -17.50 -6.27
CA PHE A 29 -3.92 -16.88 -5.72
C PHE A 29 -3.58 -15.53 -5.10
N LEU A 30 -3.73 -14.49 -5.86
CA LEU A 30 -3.60 -13.11 -5.40
C LEU A 30 -4.97 -12.62 -4.91
N ALA A 31 -5.18 -12.65 -3.62
CA ALA A 31 -6.44 -12.20 -3.05
C ALA A 31 -6.20 -11.17 -1.95
N ARG A 32 -7.12 -10.21 -1.83
CA ARG A 32 -7.07 -9.21 -0.77
C ARG A 32 -6.92 -9.86 0.62
N ARG A 33 -6.44 -9.09 1.60
CA ARG A 33 -6.40 -9.56 2.99
C ARG A 33 -7.77 -10.01 3.47
N GLN A 34 -7.79 -11.04 4.32
CA GLN A 34 -9.01 -11.61 4.92
C GLN A 34 -10.01 -12.21 3.91
N TYR A 35 -9.57 -12.52 2.69
CA TYR A 35 -10.40 -13.23 1.71
C TYR A 35 -10.48 -14.75 1.96
N GLY A 36 -9.70 -15.28 2.91
CA GLY A 36 -9.71 -16.70 3.29
C GLY A 36 -8.74 -17.56 2.46
N LYS A 37 -7.57 -17.00 2.11
CA LYS A 37 -6.49 -17.71 1.38
C LYS A 37 -6.09 -19.01 2.06
N THR A 38 -5.69 -18.95 3.33
CA THR A 38 -5.25 -20.13 4.09
C THR A 38 -6.34 -21.19 4.22
N THR A 39 -7.61 -20.80 4.34
CA THR A 39 -8.74 -21.75 4.41
C THR A 39 -8.90 -22.52 3.11
N ILE A 40 -8.80 -21.84 1.95
CA ILE A 40 -8.92 -22.54 0.67
C ILE A 40 -7.72 -23.44 0.40
N LEU A 41 -6.50 -23.04 0.80
CA LEU A 41 -5.30 -23.86 0.67
C LEU A 41 -5.40 -25.15 1.49
N ALA A 42 -5.86 -25.05 2.77
CA ALA A 42 -6.12 -26.22 3.62
C ALA A 42 -7.18 -27.16 2.99
N SER A 43 -8.24 -26.58 2.42
CA SER A 43 -9.29 -27.38 1.74
C SER A 43 -8.77 -28.07 0.48
N ILE A 44 -7.87 -27.43 -0.27
CA ILE A 44 -7.24 -28.03 -1.46
C ILE A 44 -6.32 -29.18 -1.05
N SER A 45 -5.48 -28.96 -0.04
CA SER A 45 -4.59 -29.99 0.50
C SER A 45 -5.38 -31.21 0.93
N LEU A 46 -6.43 -31.00 1.72
CA LEU A 46 -7.31 -32.07 2.19
C LEU A 46 -7.98 -32.82 1.05
N LYS A 47 -8.55 -32.11 0.06
CA LYS A 47 -9.15 -32.73 -1.13
C LYS A 47 -8.17 -33.63 -1.88
N LYS A 48 -6.91 -33.21 -2.00
CA LYS A 48 -5.86 -33.97 -2.69
C LYS A 48 -5.48 -35.24 -1.91
N MET A 49 -5.32 -35.12 -0.59
CA MET A 49 -5.06 -36.27 0.27
C MET A 49 -6.17 -37.31 0.21
N MET A 50 -7.42 -36.88 0.25
CA MET A 50 -8.57 -37.81 0.20
C MET A 50 -8.74 -38.47 -1.16
N LYS A 51 -8.32 -37.80 -2.25
CA LYS A 51 -8.49 -38.30 -3.63
C LYS A 51 -7.41 -39.28 -4.07
N GLN A 52 -6.21 -39.17 -3.51
CA GLN A 52 -5.04 -39.93 -3.95
C GLN A 52 -4.38 -40.64 -2.77
N ARG A 53 -4.20 -41.96 -2.88
CA ARG A 53 -3.52 -42.78 -1.86
C ARG A 53 -2.01 -42.51 -1.87
N GLY A 54 -1.40 -42.53 -0.69
CA GLY A 54 0.04 -42.30 -0.50
C GLY A 54 0.51 -40.91 -0.93
N HIS A 55 -0.42 -39.94 -1.08
CA HIS A 55 -0.12 -38.61 -1.58
C HIS A 55 0.47 -37.69 -0.51
N THR A 56 1.50 -36.95 -0.86
CA THR A 56 2.10 -35.94 0.01
C THR A 56 1.83 -34.54 -0.53
N VAL A 57 1.33 -33.67 0.34
CA VAL A 57 1.23 -32.22 0.10
C VAL A 57 2.25 -31.53 0.99
N ILE A 58 3.17 -30.81 0.42
CA ILE A 58 4.17 -30.01 1.12
C ILE A 58 3.63 -28.61 1.25
N PHE A 59 3.40 -28.16 2.48
CA PHE A 59 2.88 -26.85 2.78
C PHE A 59 4.00 -25.94 3.32
N GLY A 60 4.52 -25.11 2.43
CA GLY A 60 5.55 -24.12 2.75
C GLY A 60 4.97 -22.87 3.41
N SER A 61 5.48 -22.50 4.58
CA SER A 61 5.09 -21.31 5.31
C SER A 61 6.31 -20.46 5.68
N VAL A 62 6.16 -19.13 5.65
CA VAL A 62 7.23 -18.18 6.05
C VAL A 62 7.64 -18.37 7.51
N LYS A 63 6.70 -18.79 8.37
CA LYS A 63 6.96 -19.15 9.76
C LYS A 63 6.20 -20.44 10.09
N LEU A 64 6.84 -21.38 10.74
CA LEU A 64 6.20 -22.64 11.18
C LEU A 64 4.96 -22.42 12.04
N SER A 65 4.94 -21.33 12.82
CA SER A 65 3.75 -20.94 13.60
C SER A 65 2.52 -20.64 12.74
N LEU A 66 2.73 -20.04 11.55
CA LEU A 66 1.65 -19.80 10.58
C LEU A 66 1.23 -21.10 9.88
N GLY A 67 2.17 -22.00 9.61
CA GLY A 67 1.89 -23.30 9.03
C GLY A 67 1.03 -24.20 9.94
N ARG A 68 1.16 -24.09 11.25
CA ARG A 68 0.28 -24.78 12.22
C ARG A 68 -1.19 -24.40 12.07
N GLU A 69 -1.47 -23.18 11.61
CA GLU A 69 -2.84 -22.73 11.32
C GLU A 69 -3.49 -23.56 10.22
N VAL A 70 -2.73 -24.05 9.25
CA VAL A 70 -3.22 -24.90 8.17
C VAL A 70 -3.65 -26.25 8.72
N VAL A 71 -2.78 -26.92 9.51
CA VAL A 71 -3.11 -28.21 10.16
C VAL A 71 -4.36 -28.05 11.05
N ARG A 72 -4.45 -26.95 11.79
CA ARG A 72 -5.64 -26.65 12.60
C ARG A 72 -6.89 -26.50 11.74
N LYS A 73 -6.81 -25.82 10.60
CA LYS A 73 -7.93 -25.64 9.66
C LYS A 73 -8.32 -26.94 8.97
N GLU A 74 -7.36 -27.78 8.59
CA GLU A 74 -7.65 -29.11 8.06
C GLU A 74 -8.44 -29.93 9.08
N SER A 75 -7.97 -29.98 10.32
CA SER A 75 -8.67 -30.68 11.42
C SER A 75 -10.08 -30.10 11.68
N GLU A 76 -10.25 -28.77 11.63
CA GLU A 76 -11.54 -28.12 11.81
C GLU A 76 -12.53 -28.46 10.67
N ILE A 77 -12.07 -28.48 9.43
CA ILE A 77 -12.87 -28.83 8.25
C ILE A 77 -13.35 -30.27 8.38
N ILE A 78 -12.47 -31.20 8.73
CA ILE A 78 -12.81 -32.61 8.93
C ILE A 78 -13.84 -32.78 10.04
N ARG A 79 -13.63 -32.17 11.21
CA ARG A 79 -14.60 -32.27 12.33
C ARG A 79 -15.99 -31.77 11.90
N LYS A 80 -16.06 -30.67 11.16
CA LYS A 80 -17.33 -30.17 10.63
C LYS A 80 -17.96 -31.13 9.59
N ALA A 81 -17.12 -31.78 8.77
CA ALA A 81 -17.58 -32.77 7.80
C ALA A 81 -18.20 -33.98 8.52
N ILE A 82 -17.51 -34.48 9.52
CA ILE A 82 -17.98 -35.62 10.35
C ILE A 82 -19.27 -35.26 11.07
N ALA A 83 -19.33 -34.08 11.73
CA ALA A 83 -20.53 -33.62 12.42
C ALA A 83 -21.73 -33.48 11.48
N SER A 84 -21.50 -33.00 10.21
CA SER A 84 -22.56 -32.94 9.20
C SER A 84 -23.06 -34.33 8.78
N LEU A 85 -22.16 -35.29 8.59
CA LEU A 85 -22.53 -36.67 8.25
C LEU A 85 -23.33 -37.35 9.36
N HIS A 86 -22.98 -37.10 10.63
CA HIS A 86 -23.77 -37.58 11.77
C HIS A 86 -25.17 -36.97 11.83
N GLN A 87 -25.30 -35.66 11.52
CA GLN A 87 -26.58 -35.00 11.52
C GLN A 87 -27.47 -35.48 10.36
N ASP A 88 -26.88 -35.65 9.15
CA ASP A 88 -27.59 -36.17 7.99
C ASP A 88 -28.02 -37.64 8.17
N ALA A 89 -27.21 -38.46 8.91
CA ALA A 89 -27.57 -39.82 9.27
C ALA A 89 -28.67 -39.90 10.33
N ALA A 90 -28.74 -38.92 11.24
CA ALA A 90 -29.81 -38.83 12.24
C ALA A 90 -31.13 -38.33 11.62
N ASP A 91 -31.10 -37.48 10.60
CA ASP A 91 -32.28 -36.94 9.92
C ASP A 91 -32.83 -37.88 8.85
N ALA A 92 -32.03 -38.80 8.32
CA ALA A 92 -32.42 -39.80 7.33
C ALA A 92 -32.80 -41.11 8.01
N ASP A 93 -34.08 -41.27 8.32
CA ASP A 93 -34.71 -42.47 8.87
C ASP A 93 -33.96 -43.81 8.60
N GLY A 94 -32.82 -44.02 9.24
CA GLY A 94 -32.19 -45.32 9.49
C GLY A 94 -31.61 -46.14 8.31
N GLN A 95 -31.35 -45.59 7.10
CA GLN A 95 -30.92 -46.41 5.96
C GLN A 95 -29.66 -46.00 5.19
N LEU A 96 -28.86 -45.11 5.64
CA LEU A 96 -27.53 -44.89 5.05
C LEU A 96 -26.49 -45.78 5.79
N LYS A 97 -26.43 -47.07 5.41
CA LYS A 97 -25.32 -47.95 5.76
C LYS A 97 -24.10 -47.61 4.88
N THR A 98 -23.45 -46.53 5.22
CA THR A 98 -22.11 -46.27 4.70
C THR A 98 -21.14 -47.03 5.60
N VAL A 99 -20.57 -48.09 5.10
CA VAL A 99 -19.59 -48.89 5.82
C VAL A 99 -18.24 -48.25 5.64
N ASP A 100 -17.56 -47.93 6.75
CA ASP A 100 -16.15 -47.58 6.72
C ASP A 100 -15.34 -48.78 6.17
N THR A 101 -14.73 -48.61 5.03
CA THR A 101 -13.93 -49.65 4.35
C THR A 101 -12.67 -50.02 5.14
N THR A 102 -12.27 -49.23 6.12
CA THR A 102 -11.08 -49.45 6.95
C THR A 102 -11.37 -50.35 8.16
N THR A 103 -12.51 -50.13 8.81
CA THR A 103 -12.88 -50.90 10.02
C THR A 103 -14.00 -51.90 9.81
N GLY A 104 -14.70 -51.85 8.65
CA GLY A 104 -15.87 -52.68 8.36
C GLY A 104 -17.11 -52.31 9.19
N ARG A 105 -17.08 -51.22 9.96
CA ARG A 105 -18.18 -50.74 10.81
C ARG A 105 -19.07 -49.77 10.05
N SER A 106 -20.32 -49.70 10.39
CA SER A 106 -21.25 -48.68 9.91
C SER A 106 -20.86 -47.32 10.53
N LEU A 107 -21.01 -46.21 9.73
CA LEU A 107 -20.68 -44.86 10.21
C LEU A 107 -21.48 -44.41 11.43
N ASP A 108 -22.66 -44.99 11.66
CA ASP A 108 -23.51 -44.78 12.83
C ASP A 108 -23.01 -45.51 14.10
N GLU A 109 -22.09 -46.46 13.92
CA GLU A 109 -21.42 -47.19 15.03
C GLU A 109 -20.08 -46.57 15.42
N LEU A 110 -19.56 -45.58 14.65
CA LEU A 110 -18.31 -44.91 14.93
C LEU A 110 -18.51 -43.80 15.97
N ARG A 111 -17.72 -43.87 17.06
CA ARG A 111 -17.65 -42.80 18.08
C ARG A 111 -16.63 -41.75 17.68
N ASP A 112 -16.66 -40.58 18.33
CA ASP A 112 -15.66 -39.50 18.10
C ASP A 112 -14.21 -40.01 18.21
N ASP A 113 -13.92 -40.99 19.03
CA ASP A 113 -12.60 -41.60 19.20
C ASP A 113 -12.19 -42.45 18.00
N ASP A 114 -13.14 -43.12 17.33
CA ASP A 114 -12.87 -43.96 16.14
C ASP A 114 -12.50 -43.08 14.94
N TYR A 115 -13.06 -41.85 14.84
CA TYR A 115 -12.65 -40.88 13.83
C TYR A 115 -11.25 -40.31 14.08
N ALA A 116 -10.82 -40.25 15.35
CA ALA A 116 -9.47 -39.83 15.68
C ALA A 116 -8.41 -40.81 15.11
N GLU A 117 -8.75 -42.09 14.93
CA GLU A 117 -7.86 -43.08 14.31
C GLU A 117 -7.69 -42.87 12.79
N MET A 118 -8.70 -42.28 12.11
CA MET A 118 -8.61 -41.99 10.67
C MET A 118 -7.78 -40.74 10.37
N PHE A 119 -7.60 -39.86 11.37
CA PHE A 119 -6.92 -38.60 11.20
C PHE A 119 -5.93 -38.37 12.32
N GLU A 120 -4.66 -38.27 11.98
CA GLU A 120 -3.61 -37.91 12.92
C GLU A 120 -3.16 -36.48 12.67
N ALA A 121 -3.36 -35.59 13.64
CA ALA A 121 -2.91 -34.23 13.59
C ALA A 121 -1.74 -34.01 14.56
N GLN A 122 -0.54 -33.91 14.03
CA GLN A 122 0.65 -33.46 14.74
C GLN A 122 0.83 -31.94 14.56
N LYS A 123 1.78 -31.34 15.29
CA LYS A 123 2.01 -29.88 15.20
C LYS A 123 2.30 -29.36 13.79
N LEU A 124 2.94 -30.16 12.94
CA LEU A 124 3.40 -29.78 11.59
C LEU A 124 3.02 -30.82 10.52
N GLU A 125 2.22 -31.80 10.85
CA GLU A 125 1.79 -32.83 9.92
C GLU A 125 0.33 -33.19 10.20
N PHE A 126 -0.43 -33.39 9.12
CA PHE A 126 -1.78 -33.92 9.17
C PHE A 126 -1.83 -35.15 8.26
N ARG A 127 -2.33 -36.29 8.76
CA ARG A 127 -2.45 -37.53 8.03
C ARG A 127 -3.91 -37.88 7.82
N TYR A 128 -4.19 -38.39 6.64
CA TYR A 128 -5.44 -39.02 6.27
C TYR A 128 -5.17 -40.47 5.91
N TYR A 129 -5.67 -41.42 6.70
CA TYR A 129 -5.51 -42.86 6.50
C TYR A 129 -6.57 -43.38 5.55
N HIS A 130 -6.15 -43.98 4.42
CA HIS A 130 -7.01 -44.68 3.47
C HIS A 130 -7.29 -46.13 3.92
N ASP A 131 -6.37 -46.70 4.68
CA ASP A 131 -6.50 -47.97 5.40
C ASP A 131 -5.47 -47.98 6.56
N ARG A 132 -5.30 -49.13 7.23
CA ARG A 132 -4.43 -49.22 8.44
C ARG A 132 -2.95 -48.93 8.17
N THR A 133 -2.50 -49.04 6.90
CA THR A 133 -1.07 -48.97 6.54
C THR A 133 -0.79 -47.86 5.53
N ASP A 134 -1.79 -47.45 4.75
CA ASP A 134 -1.65 -46.47 3.66
C ASP A 134 -2.31 -45.14 4.04
N TYR A 135 -1.52 -44.08 4.03
CA TYR A 135 -1.99 -42.74 4.36
C TYR A 135 -1.44 -41.69 3.39
N SER A 136 -2.20 -40.65 3.21
CA SER A 136 -1.76 -39.39 2.58
C SER A 136 -1.51 -38.35 3.67
N ARG A 137 -0.66 -37.36 3.38
CA ARG A 137 -0.30 -36.35 4.40
C ARG A 137 -0.14 -34.96 3.85
N THR A 138 -0.45 -33.99 4.68
CA THR A 138 0.06 -32.61 4.56
C THR A 138 1.23 -32.46 5.53
N LYS A 139 2.39 -32.07 5.01
CA LYS A 139 3.60 -31.79 5.81
C LYS A 139 3.91 -30.30 5.74
N VAL A 140 3.91 -29.61 6.87
CA VAL A 140 4.28 -28.21 6.97
C VAL A 140 5.79 -28.07 7.11
N VAL A 141 6.37 -27.27 6.22
CA VAL A 141 7.80 -26.97 6.19
C VAL A 141 8.03 -25.46 6.26
N ALA A 142 9.18 -25.05 6.79
CA ALA A 142 9.63 -23.68 6.64
C ALA A 142 10.04 -23.44 5.18
N LEU A 143 9.73 -22.27 4.64
CA LEU A 143 10.23 -21.87 3.33
C LEU A 143 11.70 -21.42 3.48
N GLU A 144 12.61 -22.39 3.49
CA GLU A 144 14.05 -22.17 3.58
C GLU A 144 14.77 -22.87 2.42
N PRO A 145 15.95 -22.40 1.98
CA PRO A 145 16.69 -23.00 0.87
C PRO A 145 17.13 -24.44 1.13
N ASP A 146 17.18 -24.86 2.39
CA ASP A 146 17.51 -26.25 2.80
C ASP A 146 16.28 -27.19 2.88
N THR A 147 15.09 -26.69 2.52
CA THR A 147 13.86 -27.50 2.41
C THR A 147 13.89 -28.35 1.15
N VAL A 148 14.88 -29.20 1.00
CA VAL A 148 15.07 -30.09 -0.15
C VAL A 148 14.81 -31.56 0.23
N GLY A 149 14.59 -32.41 -0.79
CA GLY A 149 14.46 -33.86 -0.64
C GLY A 149 13.04 -34.38 -0.42
N GLU A 150 12.04 -33.52 -0.43
CA GLU A 150 10.62 -33.89 -0.41
C GLU A 150 10.05 -33.89 -1.84
N THR A 151 9.05 -34.73 -2.10
CA THR A 151 8.33 -34.75 -3.37
C THR A 151 6.83 -34.77 -3.14
N GLY A 152 6.07 -34.00 -3.94
CA GLY A 152 4.63 -33.93 -3.80
C GLY A 152 4.05 -32.65 -4.41
N ASP A 153 2.78 -32.40 -4.13
CA ASP A 153 2.22 -31.08 -4.39
C ASP A 153 2.87 -30.03 -3.48
N LEU A 154 3.19 -28.89 -4.04
CA LEU A 154 3.79 -27.78 -3.29
C LEU A 154 2.78 -26.63 -3.13
N ILE A 155 2.44 -26.29 -1.90
CA ILE A 155 1.58 -25.17 -1.56
C ILE A 155 2.40 -24.18 -0.73
N CYS A 156 2.54 -22.94 -1.19
CA CYS A 156 3.27 -21.88 -0.47
C CYS A 156 2.33 -20.72 -0.10
N ASP A 157 2.20 -20.43 1.18
CA ASP A 157 1.39 -19.32 1.69
C ASP A 157 2.25 -18.11 2.06
N GLU A 158 1.76 -16.90 1.71
CA GLU A 158 2.34 -15.60 2.01
C GLU A 158 3.79 -15.43 1.50
N ILE A 159 4.11 -15.93 0.29
CA ILE A 159 5.46 -15.90 -0.29
C ILE A 159 6.07 -14.50 -0.36
N SER A 160 5.25 -13.45 -0.52
CA SER A 160 5.69 -12.06 -0.56
C SER A 160 6.35 -11.55 0.73
N ARG A 161 6.24 -12.32 1.81
CA ARG A 161 6.87 -11.99 3.11
C ARG A 161 8.21 -12.67 3.33
N LYS A 162 8.63 -13.55 2.42
CA LYS A 162 9.89 -14.28 2.52
C LYS A 162 11.01 -13.48 1.87
N LYS A 163 11.87 -12.84 2.67
CA LYS A 163 12.91 -11.92 2.17
C LYS A 163 13.83 -12.51 1.11
N ASN A 164 14.29 -13.75 1.30
CA ASN A 164 15.17 -14.45 0.37
C ASN A 164 14.38 -15.40 -0.56
N TRP A 165 13.23 -14.94 -1.08
CA TRP A 165 12.33 -15.79 -1.89
C TRP A 165 13.01 -16.35 -3.15
N ALA A 166 13.96 -15.64 -3.76
CA ALA A 166 14.66 -16.12 -4.94
C ALA A 166 15.45 -17.40 -4.65
N GLU A 167 16.22 -17.42 -3.57
CA GLU A 167 16.99 -18.59 -3.11
C GLU A 167 16.08 -19.77 -2.73
N VAL A 168 14.97 -19.44 -2.03
CA VAL A 168 13.97 -20.45 -1.66
C VAL A 168 13.30 -21.03 -2.89
N TRP A 169 12.91 -20.21 -3.87
CA TRP A 169 12.27 -20.67 -5.08
C TRP A 169 13.15 -21.63 -5.87
N GLU A 170 14.42 -21.28 -6.06
CA GLU A 170 15.41 -22.16 -6.71
C GLU A 170 15.51 -23.53 -6.03
N ALA A 171 15.45 -23.58 -4.70
CA ALA A 171 15.54 -24.82 -3.95
C ALA A 171 14.25 -25.67 -3.99
N ILE A 172 13.05 -25.03 -4.00
CA ILE A 172 11.78 -25.74 -3.89
C ILE A 172 11.10 -26.01 -5.24
N GLU A 173 11.47 -25.32 -6.30
CA GLU A 173 10.89 -25.54 -7.64
C GLU A 173 10.95 -27.00 -8.10
N PRO A 174 12.06 -27.75 -7.91
CA PRO A 174 12.16 -29.15 -8.31
C PRO A 174 11.20 -30.11 -7.58
N ILE A 175 10.67 -29.72 -6.40
CA ILE A 175 9.77 -30.57 -5.59
C ILE A 175 8.59 -31.09 -6.41
N ALA A 176 7.98 -30.23 -7.21
CA ALA A 176 6.82 -30.57 -8.02
C ALA A 176 7.17 -31.05 -9.45
N GLN A 177 8.44 -31.05 -9.84
CA GLN A 177 8.87 -31.44 -11.20
C GLN A 177 9.01 -32.96 -11.39
N SER A 178 9.09 -33.73 -10.31
CA SER A 178 9.28 -35.18 -10.33
C SER A 178 8.06 -35.96 -10.84
N ASN A 179 6.86 -35.34 -10.86
CA ASN A 179 5.63 -36.01 -11.31
C ASN A 179 4.70 -35.00 -12.01
N PRO A 180 4.19 -35.32 -13.25
CA PRO A 180 3.31 -34.40 -13.98
C PRO A 180 1.96 -34.14 -13.31
N ASN A 181 1.58 -34.95 -12.31
CA ASN A 181 0.36 -34.75 -11.55
C ASN A 181 0.55 -33.80 -10.36
N PHE A 182 1.78 -33.47 -9.96
CA PHE A 182 2.04 -32.52 -8.91
C PHE A 182 1.75 -31.09 -9.35
N ARG A 183 1.35 -30.26 -8.41
CA ARG A 183 0.95 -28.87 -8.64
C ARG A 183 1.75 -27.95 -7.72
N VAL A 184 2.07 -26.78 -8.24
CA VAL A 184 2.62 -25.68 -7.45
C VAL A 184 1.53 -24.63 -7.26
N ILE A 185 1.27 -24.27 -6.02
CA ILE A 185 0.20 -23.35 -5.66
C ILE A 185 0.76 -22.25 -4.74
N PHE A 186 0.66 -21.02 -5.16
CA PHE A 186 1.02 -19.85 -4.35
C PHE A 186 -0.22 -19.13 -3.84
N ALA A 187 -0.17 -18.61 -2.63
CA ALA A 187 -1.16 -17.65 -2.15
C ALA A 187 -0.45 -16.47 -1.46
N THR A 188 -0.76 -15.25 -1.87
CA THR A 188 -0.12 -14.05 -1.30
C THR A 188 -0.91 -12.78 -1.61
N THR A 189 -0.41 -11.65 -1.11
CA THR A 189 -0.64 -10.29 -1.60
C THR A 189 0.66 -9.78 -2.21
N PRO A 190 0.66 -8.72 -3.04
CA PRO A 190 1.90 -8.12 -3.53
C PRO A 190 2.86 -7.75 -2.39
N SER A 191 4.17 -7.93 -2.62
CA SER A 191 5.20 -7.54 -1.65
C SER A 191 5.31 -6.02 -1.53
N PRO A 192 5.60 -5.48 -0.34
CA PRO A 192 5.98 -4.08 -0.20
C PRO A 192 7.36 -3.76 -0.81
N ASP A 193 8.20 -4.77 -0.96
CA ASP A 193 9.46 -4.69 -1.68
C ASP A 193 9.20 -5.02 -3.16
N ASP A 194 9.36 -4.05 -4.04
CA ASP A 194 9.09 -4.20 -5.47
C ASP A 194 10.15 -5.02 -6.21
N ALA A 195 11.39 -5.03 -5.70
CA ALA A 195 12.44 -5.90 -6.18
C ALA A 195 12.25 -7.37 -5.75
N HIS A 196 11.21 -7.64 -4.98
CA HIS A 196 10.92 -8.98 -4.50
C HIS A 196 10.47 -9.88 -5.66
N LEU A 197 11.15 -11.00 -5.87
CA LEU A 197 10.88 -11.93 -6.98
C LEU A 197 9.39 -12.32 -7.10
N SER A 198 8.67 -12.45 -5.99
CA SER A 198 7.23 -12.78 -6.05
C SER A 198 6.39 -11.72 -6.78
N ASN A 199 6.80 -10.44 -6.77
CA ASN A 199 6.12 -9.41 -7.54
C ASN A 199 6.37 -9.62 -9.03
N GLU A 200 7.60 -9.87 -9.43
CA GLU A 200 7.97 -10.14 -10.81
C GLU A 200 7.28 -11.40 -11.34
N MET A 201 7.26 -12.48 -10.54
CA MET A 201 6.62 -13.75 -10.90
C MET A 201 5.10 -13.62 -11.09
N LEU A 202 4.42 -12.76 -10.34
CA LEU A 202 2.97 -12.74 -10.25
C LEU A 202 2.30 -11.49 -10.84
N VAL A 203 3.07 -10.49 -11.29
CA VAL A 203 2.53 -9.28 -11.91
C VAL A 203 1.81 -9.61 -13.22
N PRO A 204 0.63 -9.00 -13.50
CA PRO A 204 -0.03 -9.17 -14.79
C PRO A 204 0.78 -8.49 -15.91
N PRO A 205 0.83 -9.06 -17.12
CA PRO A 205 1.39 -8.40 -18.29
C PRO A 205 0.74 -7.02 -18.53
N VAL A 206 1.51 -6.10 -19.07
CA VAL A 206 1.02 -4.74 -19.35
C VAL A 206 -0.20 -4.79 -20.29
N GLY A 207 -1.25 -4.05 -19.94
CA GLY A 207 -2.49 -4.01 -20.72
C GLY A 207 -3.48 -5.15 -20.43
N THR A 208 -3.19 -6.04 -19.47
CA THR A 208 -4.14 -7.08 -19.06
C THR A 208 -5.41 -6.44 -18.50
N PRO A 209 -6.60 -6.69 -19.10
CA PRO A 209 -7.85 -6.15 -18.58
C PRO A 209 -8.26 -6.90 -17.31
N LEU A 210 -8.51 -6.15 -16.24
CA LEU A 210 -8.93 -6.67 -14.93
C LEU A 210 -10.23 -5.96 -14.48
N PRO A 211 -11.36 -6.21 -15.14
CA PRO A 211 -12.64 -5.62 -14.76
C PRO A 211 -13.09 -6.15 -13.40
N VAL A 212 -14.01 -5.45 -12.73
CA VAL A 212 -14.63 -5.95 -11.50
C VAL A 212 -15.36 -7.25 -11.80
N ASN A 213 -14.96 -8.33 -11.12
CA ASN A 213 -15.51 -9.68 -11.32
C ASN A 213 -15.63 -10.41 -9.98
N PRO A 214 -16.83 -10.76 -9.50
CA PRO A 214 -17.04 -11.49 -8.24
C PRO A 214 -16.26 -12.80 -8.14
N ALA A 215 -16.01 -13.45 -9.28
CA ALA A 215 -15.23 -14.69 -9.35
C ALA A 215 -13.71 -14.45 -9.49
N GLY A 216 -13.26 -13.19 -9.54
CA GLY A 216 -11.88 -12.82 -9.82
C GLY A 216 -11.48 -12.95 -11.28
N ASN A 217 -10.30 -12.47 -11.60
CA ASN A 217 -9.77 -12.43 -12.96
C ASN A 217 -8.54 -13.33 -13.09
N TRP A 218 -8.58 -14.26 -14.07
CA TRP A 218 -7.43 -15.06 -14.45
C TRP A 218 -6.56 -14.34 -15.46
N TYR A 219 -5.25 -14.42 -15.27
CA TYR A 219 -4.25 -14.04 -16.28
C TYR A 219 -3.05 -14.99 -16.20
N ARG A 220 -2.24 -14.99 -17.25
CA ARG A 220 -0.97 -15.71 -17.29
C ARG A 220 0.17 -14.72 -17.25
N THR A 221 1.13 -14.91 -16.36
CA THR A 221 2.31 -14.05 -16.21
C THR A 221 3.38 -14.40 -17.23
N ASP A 222 4.37 -13.53 -17.40
CA ASP A 222 5.54 -13.77 -18.25
C ASP A 222 6.38 -14.96 -17.74
N PHE A 223 6.31 -15.28 -16.45
CA PHE A 223 6.86 -16.52 -15.86
C PHE A 223 6.04 -17.78 -16.17
N GLY A 224 4.95 -17.67 -16.93
CA GLY A 224 4.09 -18.81 -17.28
C GLY A 224 3.13 -19.25 -16.19
N ILE A 225 3.03 -18.52 -15.07
CA ILE A 225 2.16 -18.82 -13.94
C ILE A 225 0.75 -18.34 -14.24
N TRP A 226 -0.25 -19.18 -14.00
CA TRP A 226 -1.65 -18.76 -14.03
C TRP A 226 -2.08 -18.17 -12.70
N VAL A 227 -2.49 -16.94 -12.71
CA VAL A 227 -2.84 -16.19 -11.49
C VAL A 227 -4.31 -15.82 -11.49
N LEU A 228 -5.02 -16.17 -10.42
CA LEU A 228 -6.34 -15.63 -10.12
C LEU A 228 -6.17 -14.44 -9.18
N ARG A 229 -6.58 -13.27 -9.63
CA ARG A 229 -6.60 -12.04 -8.84
C ARG A 229 -8.02 -11.77 -8.33
N VAL A 230 -8.13 -11.48 -7.04
CA VAL A 230 -9.39 -11.06 -6.38
C VAL A 230 -9.08 -9.86 -5.48
N ASP A 231 -9.42 -8.68 -5.91
CA ASP A 231 -9.23 -7.46 -5.13
C ASP A 231 -10.43 -7.10 -4.24
N ALA A 232 -10.41 -5.89 -3.66
CA ALA A 232 -11.47 -5.42 -2.79
C ALA A 232 -12.78 -5.17 -3.54
N PHE A 233 -12.70 -4.74 -4.81
CA PHE A 233 -13.88 -4.48 -5.65
C PHE A 233 -14.54 -5.79 -6.05
N ASP A 234 -13.76 -6.78 -6.47
CA ASP A 234 -14.22 -8.13 -6.79
C ASP A 234 -14.91 -8.77 -5.57
N ALA A 235 -14.24 -8.66 -4.40
CA ALA A 235 -14.76 -9.20 -3.16
C ALA A 235 -16.04 -8.49 -2.69
N TYR A 236 -16.12 -7.18 -2.85
CA TYR A 236 -17.32 -6.41 -2.53
C TYR A 236 -18.49 -6.83 -3.42
N ALA A 237 -18.24 -6.99 -4.72
CA ALA A 237 -19.24 -7.48 -5.68
C ALA A 237 -19.68 -8.94 -5.40
N ASP A 238 -18.82 -9.76 -4.75
CA ASP A 238 -19.15 -11.13 -4.26
C ASP A 238 -19.88 -11.13 -2.89
N GLY A 239 -20.27 -9.96 -2.38
CA GLY A 239 -20.93 -9.83 -1.07
C GLY A 239 -19.98 -10.05 0.11
N VAL A 240 -18.70 -9.79 -0.05
CA VAL A 240 -17.66 -9.91 0.98
C VAL A 240 -17.01 -8.54 1.25
N PRO A 241 -17.73 -7.61 1.89
CA PRO A 241 -17.22 -6.28 2.18
C PRO A 241 -16.13 -6.30 3.27
N VAL A 242 -15.48 -5.16 3.43
CA VAL A 242 -14.81 -4.78 4.67
C VAL A 242 -15.82 -3.97 5.48
N TYR A 243 -15.78 -4.04 6.79
CA TYR A 243 -16.70 -3.34 7.67
C TYR A 243 -16.00 -2.17 8.34
N ASP A 244 -16.73 -1.08 8.50
CA ASP A 244 -16.33 0.03 9.35
C ASP A 244 -16.17 -0.44 10.81
N LEU A 245 -15.13 0.04 11.49
CA LEU A 245 -14.83 -0.40 12.86
C LEU A 245 -15.80 0.19 13.91
N GLU A 246 -16.35 1.37 13.64
CA GLU A 246 -17.27 2.05 14.55
C GLU A 246 -18.72 1.68 14.27
N THR A 247 -19.16 1.85 13.03
CA THR A 247 -20.56 1.65 12.64
C THR A 247 -20.93 0.20 12.37
N ARG A 248 -19.92 -0.65 12.11
CA ARG A 248 -20.07 -2.05 11.67
C ARG A 248 -20.79 -2.21 10.33
N GLU A 249 -21.00 -1.14 9.61
CA GLU A 249 -21.61 -1.15 8.28
C GLU A 249 -20.59 -1.58 7.20
N PRO A 250 -21.04 -2.20 6.11
CA PRO A 250 -20.19 -2.51 4.97
C PRO A 250 -19.60 -1.24 4.36
N LEU A 251 -18.28 -1.21 4.18
CA LEU A 251 -17.58 -0.12 3.50
C LEU A 251 -17.41 -0.41 2.01
N ASP A 252 -17.79 0.54 1.20
CA ASP A 252 -17.42 0.59 -0.21
C ASP A 252 -15.88 0.65 -0.36
N PRO A 253 -15.26 -0.07 -1.31
CA PRO A 253 -13.81 -0.07 -1.49
C PRO A 253 -13.20 1.31 -1.77
N VAL A 254 -13.90 2.21 -2.46
CA VAL A 254 -13.42 3.57 -2.73
C VAL A 254 -13.35 4.36 -1.42
N GLU A 255 -14.41 4.28 -0.62
CA GLU A 255 -14.46 4.95 0.68
C GLU A 255 -13.45 4.34 1.66
N HIS A 256 -13.28 3.02 1.67
CA HIS A 256 -12.27 2.34 2.48
C HIS A 256 -10.84 2.80 2.10
N ARG A 257 -10.55 2.93 0.78
CA ARG A 257 -9.28 3.51 0.32
C ARG A 257 -9.12 4.96 0.74
N ARG A 258 -10.19 5.76 0.62
CA ARG A 258 -10.17 7.18 1.00
C ARG A 258 -9.80 7.37 2.47
N ARG A 259 -10.32 6.53 3.36
CA ARG A 259 -10.04 6.57 4.81
C ARG A 259 -8.69 5.97 5.19
N ALA A 260 -8.08 5.16 4.36
CA ALA A 260 -6.80 4.53 4.68
C ALA A 260 -5.70 5.58 4.87
N ASN A 261 -4.91 5.49 5.94
CA ASN A 261 -3.78 6.38 6.21
C ASN A 261 -2.64 6.20 5.20
N ASP A 262 -2.37 4.94 4.84
CA ASP A 262 -1.39 4.55 3.83
C ASP A 262 -2.13 3.98 2.62
N LYS A 263 -2.25 4.79 1.55
CA LYS A 263 -2.94 4.41 0.31
C LYS A 263 -2.22 3.29 -0.43
N ASP A 264 -0.90 3.29 -0.41
CA ASP A 264 -0.11 2.25 -1.10
C ASP A 264 -0.20 0.91 -0.36
N ALA A 265 -0.21 0.93 0.98
CA ALA A 265 -0.49 -0.27 1.75
C ALA A 265 -1.91 -0.78 1.48
N TRP A 266 -2.89 0.12 1.30
CA TRP A 266 -4.24 -0.26 0.92
C TRP A 266 -4.26 -0.87 -0.49
N ASP A 267 -3.63 -0.20 -1.45
CA ASP A 267 -3.56 -0.67 -2.85
C ASP A 267 -2.89 -2.05 -2.95
N ARG A 268 -1.83 -2.33 -2.17
CA ARG A 268 -1.22 -3.66 -2.08
C ARG A 268 -2.13 -4.70 -1.44
N ASN A 269 -2.66 -4.38 -0.25
CA ASN A 269 -3.32 -5.37 0.59
C ASN A 269 -4.78 -5.64 0.20
N TYR A 270 -5.46 -4.64 -0.34
CA TYR A 270 -6.86 -4.68 -0.72
C TYR A 270 -7.08 -4.50 -2.22
N GLY A 271 -6.39 -3.56 -2.85
CA GLY A 271 -6.43 -3.36 -4.29
C GLY A 271 -5.66 -4.41 -5.08
N VAL A 272 -4.81 -5.22 -4.41
CA VAL A 272 -3.96 -6.25 -5.02
C VAL A 272 -3.18 -5.67 -6.20
N LYS A 273 -2.65 -4.45 -6.02
CA LYS A 273 -1.83 -3.74 -6.99
C LYS A 273 -0.35 -3.95 -6.68
N PHE A 274 0.43 -4.19 -7.72
CA PHE A 274 1.88 -4.22 -7.62
C PHE A 274 2.41 -2.79 -7.66
N ILE A 275 3.16 -2.42 -6.63
CA ILE A 275 3.89 -1.15 -6.61
C ILE A 275 5.28 -1.47 -7.13
N LEU A 276 5.56 -1.02 -8.34
CA LEU A 276 6.85 -1.21 -8.98
C LEU A 276 7.73 -0.01 -8.66
N GLY A 277 8.73 -0.16 -7.78
CA GLY A 277 9.63 0.96 -7.45
C GLY A 277 10.43 0.88 -6.14
N GLY A 278 10.48 -0.24 -5.41
CA GLY A 278 11.27 -0.43 -4.18
C GLY A 278 10.53 -0.12 -2.88
N THR A 279 11.22 -0.26 -1.77
CA THR A 279 10.78 0.27 -0.47
C THR A 279 10.66 1.81 -0.50
N SER A 280 11.04 2.44 -1.61
CA SER A 280 10.91 3.86 -1.87
C SER A 280 9.45 4.30 -1.74
N ALA A 281 9.24 5.48 -1.18
CA ALA A 281 7.92 6.09 -1.02
C ALA A 281 7.19 6.28 -2.36
N VAL A 282 7.97 6.47 -3.44
CA VAL A 282 7.48 6.76 -4.79
C VAL A 282 7.97 5.70 -5.78
N GLY A 283 7.04 5.16 -6.59
CA GLY A 283 7.35 4.20 -7.65
C GLY A 283 8.22 4.81 -8.76
N VAL A 284 9.25 4.08 -9.20
CA VAL A 284 10.18 4.59 -10.23
C VAL A 284 9.50 4.90 -11.55
N VAL A 285 8.50 4.09 -11.94
CA VAL A 285 7.74 4.27 -13.19
C VAL A 285 6.93 5.56 -13.14
N GLN A 286 6.22 5.79 -12.03
CA GLN A 286 5.41 6.98 -11.81
C GLN A 286 6.29 8.24 -11.71
N LEU A 287 7.43 8.12 -11.03
CA LEU A 287 8.39 9.22 -10.92
C LEU A 287 8.98 9.59 -12.29
N ASN A 288 9.39 8.61 -13.09
CA ASN A 288 9.85 8.85 -14.46
C ASN A 288 8.77 9.50 -15.32
N ALA A 289 7.52 9.03 -15.23
CA ALA A 289 6.40 9.63 -15.95
C ALA A 289 6.14 11.08 -15.52
N ALA A 290 6.22 11.38 -14.21
CA ALA A 290 6.09 12.74 -13.69
C ALA A 290 7.20 13.66 -14.20
N GLN A 291 8.44 13.17 -14.24
CA GLN A 291 9.59 13.91 -14.78
C GLN A 291 9.51 14.13 -16.29
N THR A 292 9.05 13.13 -17.05
CA THR A 292 8.83 13.26 -18.49
C THR A 292 7.83 14.37 -18.81
N ARG A 293 6.75 14.49 -18.02
CA ARG A 293 5.79 15.60 -18.15
C ARG A 293 6.39 16.96 -17.81
N GLY A 294 7.43 17.00 -16.97
CA GLY A 294 8.09 18.23 -16.52
C GLY A 294 9.11 18.81 -17.50
N ILE A 295 9.49 18.08 -18.56
CA ILE A 295 10.48 18.55 -19.52
C ILE A 295 10.02 19.89 -20.14
N GLY A 296 10.89 20.90 -20.03
CA GLY A 296 10.65 22.24 -20.54
C GLY A 296 9.71 23.14 -19.70
N ASN A 297 9.07 22.58 -18.65
CA ASN A 297 8.09 23.31 -17.84
C ASN A 297 8.40 23.31 -16.33
N CYS A 298 9.35 22.52 -15.91
CA CYS A 298 9.77 22.40 -14.50
C CYS A 298 11.29 22.32 -14.44
N ALA A 299 11.91 22.88 -13.40
CA ALA A 299 13.35 22.85 -13.23
C ALA A 299 13.79 22.70 -11.76
N PHE A 300 15.00 22.17 -11.59
CA PHE A 300 15.72 22.16 -10.32
C PHE A 300 16.97 23.04 -10.43
N PHE A 301 17.21 23.87 -9.43
CA PHE A 301 18.36 24.73 -9.32
C PHE A 301 19.12 24.44 -8.01
N LEU A 302 20.38 24.06 -8.12
CA LEU A 302 21.32 24.07 -7.00
C LEU A 302 22.12 25.37 -7.11
N CYS A 303 21.79 26.36 -6.28
CA CYS A 303 22.37 27.69 -6.34
C CYS A 303 23.66 27.74 -5.50
N GLU A 304 24.79 27.79 -6.17
CA GLU A 304 26.11 27.97 -5.55
C GLU A 304 26.44 29.46 -5.36
N ASP A 305 25.90 30.30 -6.25
CA ASP A 305 26.07 31.77 -6.21
C ASP A 305 24.76 32.53 -6.46
N ASP A 306 24.82 33.85 -6.45
CA ASP A 306 23.67 34.71 -6.70
C ASP A 306 23.23 34.69 -8.16
N GLY A 307 24.13 34.43 -9.11
CA GLY A 307 23.79 34.30 -10.52
C GLY A 307 22.95 33.05 -10.80
N ASP A 308 23.20 31.94 -10.11
CA ASP A 308 22.35 30.75 -10.14
C ASP A 308 20.96 31.07 -9.59
N PHE A 309 20.92 31.80 -8.49
CA PHE A 309 19.68 32.18 -7.86
C PHE A 309 18.86 33.13 -8.76
N ASP A 310 19.49 34.09 -9.41
CA ASP A 310 18.82 34.98 -10.36
C ASP A 310 18.23 34.20 -11.56
N ARG A 311 18.95 33.19 -12.07
CA ARG A 311 18.41 32.29 -13.12
C ARG A 311 17.20 31.50 -12.62
N ALA A 312 17.23 31.02 -11.38
CA ALA A 312 16.09 30.33 -10.79
C ALA A 312 14.86 31.23 -10.65
N LEU A 313 15.06 32.49 -10.21
CA LEU A 313 13.97 33.49 -10.14
C LEU A 313 13.40 33.81 -11.52
N ALA A 314 14.24 34.04 -12.52
CA ALA A 314 13.80 34.26 -13.88
C ALA A 314 12.96 33.09 -14.40
N PHE A 315 13.42 31.85 -14.18
CA PHE A 315 12.66 30.66 -14.55
C PHE A 315 11.28 30.60 -13.89
N VAL A 316 11.19 30.89 -12.59
CA VAL A 316 9.90 30.93 -11.88
C VAL A 316 8.96 31.95 -12.52
N VAL A 317 9.43 33.16 -12.80
CA VAL A 317 8.62 34.22 -13.41
C VAL A 317 8.13 33.83 -14.82
N ASP A 318 8.98 33.20 -15.60
CA ASP A 318 8.68 32.86 -17.01
C ASP A 318 7.76 31.64 -17.15
N HIS A 319 7.80 30.70 -16.16
CA HIS A 319 7.12 29.41 -16.29
C HIS A 319 5.92 29.25 -15.35
N ILE A 320 5.76 30.13 -14.36
CA ILE A 320 4.61 30.05 -13.45
C ILE A 320 3.33 30.47 -14.18
N GLY A 321 2.31 29.62 -14.13
CA GLY A 321 1.01 29.86 -14.77
C GLY A 321 -0.01 30.53 -13.83
N PRO A 322 -1.28 30.55 -14.25
CA PRO A 322 -2.37 31.24 -13.52
C PRO A 322 -2.96 30.38 -12.38
N GLY A 323 -2.54 29.13 -12.21
CA GLY A 323 -3.07 28.22 -11.20
C GLY A 323 -2.83 28.68 -9.78
N LYS A 324 -3.50 28.06 -8.80
CA LYS A 324 -3.19 28.29 -7.40
C LYS A 324 -1.78 27.80 -7.09
N VAL A 325 -1.05 28.54 -6.25
CA VAL A 325 0.34 28.20 -5.91
C VAL A 325 0.49 27.98 -4.41
N GLY A 326 1.11 26.84 -4.08
CA GLY A 326 1.62 26.52 -2.76
C GLY A 326 3.15 26.60 -2.73
N LEU A 327 3.71 27.08 -1.64
CA LEU A 327 5.15 27.18 -1.41
C LEU A 327 5.54 26.26 -0.27
N GLY A 328 6.68 25.58 -0.41
CA GLY A 328 7.21 24.70 0.62
C GLY A 328 8.69 24.94 0.85
N TRP A 329 9.09 25.05 2.09
CA TRP A 329 10.48 25.30 2.46
C TRP A 329 10.96 24.32 3.53
N ASP A 330 11.90 23.49 3.15
CA ASP A 330 12.68 22.68 4.06
C ASP A 330 13.92 23.46 4.48
N LEU A 331 13.93 23.87 5.75
CA LEU A 331 14.93 24.79 6.32
C LEU A 331 16.22 24.03 6.67
N ALA A 332 17.36 24.55 6.21
CA ALA A 332 18.67 24.19 6.68
C ALA A 332 19.58 25.42 6.71
N THR A 333 20.14 25.75 7.88
CA THR A 333 21.04 26.92 8.07
C THR A 333 22.45 26.42 8.40
N THR A 334 23.13 25.82 7.44
CA THR A 334 24.46 25.26 7.64
C THR A 334 25.32 25.36 6.37
N GLU A 335 26.61 25.64 6.53
CA GLU A 335 27.59 25.71 5.44
C GLU A 335 28.50 24.47 5.35
N LYS A 336 28.33 23.50 6.26
CA LYS A 336 29.19 22.30 6.21
C LYS A 336 29.01 21.59 4.87
N GLU A 337 30.10 21.20 4.22
CA GLU A 337 30.05 20.46 2.95
C GLU A 337 29.18 19.20 3.02
N THR A 338 29.21 18.53 4.17
CA THR A 338 28.44 17.32 4.46
C THR A 338 27.00 17.59 4.92
N SER A 339 26.58 18.84 5.00
CA SER A 339 25.21 19.19 5.42
C SER A 339 24.29 19.36 4.23
N ASN A 340 22.99 19.18 4.49
CA ASN A 340 21.96 19.32 3.49
C ASN A 340 21.76 20.78 3.06
N PRO A 341 21.43 21.02 1.79
CA PRO A 341 21.00 22.35 1.35
C PRO A 341 19.59 22.65 1.89
N SER A 342 19.33 23.92 2.10
CA SER A 342 17.96 24.42 2.24
C SER A 342 17.25 24.24 0.91
N SER A 343 16.02 23.71 0.90
CA SER A 343 15.27 23.43 -0.33
C SER A 343 13.92 24.16 -0.32
N PHE A 344 13.65 24.93 -1.36
CA PHE A 344 12.41 25.69 -1.52
C PHE A 344 11.71 25.27 -2.82
N THR A 345 10.44 24.84 -2.71
CA THR A 345 9.67 24.36 -3.86
C THR A 345 8.44 25.23 -4.12
N VAL A 346 8.24 25.56 -5.39
CA VAL A 346 7.06 26.26 -5.92
C VAL A 346 6.17 25.25 -6.65
N THR A 347 4.97 25.00 -6.11
CA THR A 347 4.01 24.05 -6.69
C THR A 347 2.75 24.75 -7.16
N GLU A 348 2.33 24.48 -8.39
CA GLU A 348 1.16 25.07 -9.03
C GLU A 348 0.09 24.02 -9.33
N GLU A 349 -1.17 24.37 -9.13
CA GLU A 349 -2.34 23.61 -9.58
C GLU A 349 -2.52 23.78 -11.09
N ILE A 350 -2.50 22.69 -11.85
CA ILE A 350 -2.81 22.70 -13.30
C ILE A 350 -4.32 22.64 -13.50
N ASP A 351 -4.97 21.75 -12.76
CA ASP A 351 -6.44 21.56 -12.72
C ASP A 351 -6.85 20.99 -11.35
N ALA A 352 -8.12 20.62 -11.20
CA ALA A 352 -8.66 20.12 -9.92
C ALA A 352 -7.94 18.87 -9.38
N THR A 353 -7.28 18.09 -10.23
CA THR A 353 -6.58 16.84 -9.88
C THR A 353 -5.07 16.93 -10.04
N ASN A 354 -4.59 17.61 -11.07
CA ASN A 354 -3.20 17.64 -11.49
C ASN A 354 -2.47 18.89 -10.97
N TRP A 355 -1.18 18.72 -10.69
CA TRP A 355 -0.30 19.76 -10.21
C TRP A 355 1.11 19.60 -10.78
N ARG A 356 1.91 20.68 -10.72
CA ARG A 356 3.31 20.66 -11.11
C ARG A 356 4.20 21.35 -10.08
N GLY A 357 5.37 20.78 -9.84
CA GLY A 357 6.48 21.45 -9.17
C GLY A 357 7.19 22.33 -10.18
N VAL A 358 6.84 23.62 -10.26
CA VAL A 358 7.38 24.55 -11.27
C VAL A 358 8.89 24.66 -11.12
N ALA A 359 9.36 24.91 -9.90
CA ALA A 359 10.77 25.00 -9.58
C ALA A 359 11.05 24.47 -8.17
N THR A 360 12.15 23.73 -8.04
CA THR A 360 12.78 23.41 -6.76
C THR A 360 14.14 24.09 -6.73
N ILE A 361 14.34 24.96 -5.74
CA ILE A 361 15.52 25.81 -5.61
C ILE A 361 16.23 25.45 -4.32
N ALA A 362 17.44 24.95 -4.40
CA ALA A 362 18.26 24.53 -3.27
C ALA A 362 19.50 25.41 -3.13
N TRP A 363 19.87 25.71 -1.89
CA TRP A 363 21.08 26.50 -1.59
C TRP A 363 21.67 26.14 -0.24
N LYS A 364 22.96 26.42 -0.03
CA LYS A 364 23.62 26.32 1.26
C LYS A 364 23.99 27.72 1.77
N THR A 365 23.63 27.99 3.01
CA THR A 365 24.06 29.21 3.72
C THR A 365 23.88 29.05 5.21
N ALA A 366 24.87 29.46 6.01
CA ALA A 366 24.73 29.58 7.44
C ALA A 366 24.12 30.94 7.86
N ASP A 367 24.02 31.88 6.92
CA ASP A 367 23.43 33.19 7.20
C ASP A 367 21.91 33.17 7.05
N PRO A 368 21.15 33.31 8.17
CA PRO A 368 19.72 33.30 8.14
C PRO A 368 19.11 34.53 7.41
N ASP A 369 19.86 35.63 7.29
CA ASP A 369 19.39 36.81 6.56
C ASP A 369 19.43 36.57 5.04
N ILE A 370 20.46 35.88 4.53
CA ILE A 370 20.53 35.47 3.13
C ILE A 370 19.42 34.47 2.82
N ALA A 371 19.22 33.46 3.68
CA ALA A 371 18.15 32.47 3.49
C ALA A 371 16.77 33.13 3.45
N LEU A 372 16.51 34.08 4.36
CA LEU A 372 15.26 34.83 4.39
C LEU A 372 15.08 35.74 3.18
N ALA A 373 16.14 36.43 2.74
CA ALA A 373 16.12 37.29 1.55
C ALA A 373 15.78 36.47 0.28
N ARG A 374 16.36 35.27 0.12
CA ARG A 374 16.07 34.35 -0.98
C ARG A 374 14.62 33.88 -0.96
N ALA A 375 14.11 33.42 0.19
CA ALA A 375 12.71 33.02 0.33
C ALA A 375 11.74 34.19 0.04
N LYS A 376 12.08 35.42 0.46
CA LYS A 376 11.31 36.62 0.18
C LYS A 376 11.29 36.92 -1.32
N ALA A 377 12.44 36.84 -2.00
CA ALA A 377 12.55 37.07 -3.44
C ALA A 377 11.74 36.05 -4.25
N ILE A 378 11.80 34.76 -3.92
CA ILE A 378 10.97 33.73 -4.57
C ILE A 378 9.49 34.02 -4.37
N THR A 379 9.08 34.34 -3.15
CA THR A 379 7.67 34.66 -2.84
C THR A 379 7.19 35.89 -3.59
N GLN A 380 8.03 36.92 -3.72
CA GLN A 380 7.74 38.12 -4.51
C GLN A 380 7.64 37.81 -6.00
N ALA A 381 8.54 37.00 -6.55
CA ALA A 381 8.50 36.54 -7.93
C ALA A 381 7.17 35.85 -8.25
N VAL A 382 6.74 34.92 -7.40
CA VAL A 382 5.44 34.26 -7.52
C VAL A 382 4.28 35.25 -7.46
N ASN A 383 4.33 36.21 -6.55
CA ASN A 383 3.25 37.20 -6.36
C ASN A 383 3.23 38.29 -7.44
N SER A 384 4.31 38.46 -8.22
CA SER A 384 4.40 39.45 -9.32
C SER A 384 3.84 38.95 -10.65
N ARG A 385 3.44 37.67 -10.74
CA ARG A 385 2.84 37.08 -11.94
C ARG A 385 1.58 37.86 -12.37
N ARG A 386 1.35 37.92 -13.67
CA ARG A 386 0.25 38.72 -14.24
C ARG A 386 -1.13 38.16 -13.98
N GLU A 387 -1.22 36.82 -13.93
CA GLU A 387 -2.46 36.08 -13.74
C GLU A 387 -2.34 35.14 -12.54
N GLY A 388 -3.45 34.75 -11.91
CA GLY A 388 -3.49 33.74 -10.87
C GLY A 388 -3.33 34.25 -9.42
N GLY A 389 -3.06 35.53 -9.21
CA GLY A 389 -2.99 36.12 -7.88
C GLY A 389 -1.77 35.71 -7.03
N ARG A 390 -1.81 35.95 -5.72
CA ARG A 390 -0.71 35.66 -4.79
C ARG A 390 -0.60 34.17 -4.48
N ALA A 391 0.56 33.76 -3.98
CA ALA A 391 0.74 32.44 -3.40
C ALA A 391 -0.29 32.21 -2.27
N ARG A 392 -0.86 31.01 -2.26
CA ARG A 392 -1.91 30.65 -1.30
C ARG A 392 -1.35 30.56 0.12
N ARG A 393 -0.19 29.93 0.26
CA ARG A 393 0.46 29.64 1.54
C ARG A 393 1.93 29.29 1.32
N LEU A 394 2.76 29.52 2.35
CA LEU A 394 4.10 28.95 2.50
C LEU A 394 4.09 28.01 3.71
N ALA A 395 4.35 26.73 3.50
CA ALA A 395 4.59 25.78 4.57
C ALA A 395 6.11 25.63 4.81
N VAL A 396 6.53 25.80 6.07
CA VAL A 396 7.94 25.82 6.48
C VAL A 396 8.18 24.71 7.48
N ASP A 397 9.23 23.89 7.30
CA ASP A 397 9.63 22.92 8.32
C ASP A 397 10.20 23.66 9.54
N ALA A 398 9.53 23.51 10.67
CA ALA A 398 9.89 24.10 11.96
C ALA A 398 10.37 23.05 12.96
N THR A 399 10.71 21.84 12.52
CA THR A 399 11.05 20.72 13.39
C THR A 399 12.36 20.97 14.14
N ASN A 400 13.40 21.39 13.45
CA ASN A 400 14.73 21.59 14.02
C ASN A 400 15.07 23.06 14.26
N GLU A 401 14.58 23.97 13.43
CA GLU A 401 14.94 25.40 13.44
C GLU A 401 13.77 26.32 13.83
N ARG A 402 13.09 25.99 14.89
CA ARG A 402 11.84 26.64 15.30
C ARG A 402 11.96 28.17 15.48
N TYR A 403 13.05 28.67 16.03
CA TYR A 403 13.23 30.11 16.22
C TYR A 403 13.35 30.86 14.90
N PHE A 404 14.10 30.31 13.96
CA PHE A 404 14.25 30.91 12.65
C PHE A 404 12.91 30.80 11.86
N ALA A 405 12.22 29.68 11.93
CA ALA A 405 10.92 29.49 11.31
C ALA A 405 9.87 30.52 11.81
N VAL A 406 9.87 30.85 13.10
CA VAL A 406 9.01 31.92 13.66
C VAL A 406 9.39 33.30 13.11
N ARG A 407 10.70 33.55 12.90
CA ARG A 407 11.16 34.78 12.26
C ARG A 407 10.69 34.87 10.82
N VAL A 408 10.83 33.77 10.04
CA VAL A 408 10.32 33.63 8.66
C VAL A 408 8.83 33.94 8.61
N GLN A 409 8.04 33.36 9.53
CA GLN A 409 6.60 33.59 9.59
C GLN A 409 6.28 35.09 9.77
N ARG A 410 7.00 35.79 10.66
CA ARG A 410 6.80 37.21 10.91
C ARG A 410 7.17 38.09 9.71
N GLU A 411 8.33 37.83 9.12
CA GLU A 411 8.88 38.64 8.03
C GLU A 411 8.14 38.45 6.68
N LEU A 412 7.59 37.25 6.43
CA LEU A 412 6.86 36.98 5.21
C LEU A 412 5.34 37.15 5.33
N ALA A 413 4.80 37.43 6.51
CA ALA A 413 3.36 37.54 6.78
C ALA A 413 2.63 38.54 5.84
N ALA A 414 3.29 39.62 5.41
CA ALA A 414 2.72 40.59 4.48
C ALA A 414 2.66 40.10 3.02
N LEU A 415 3.45 39.09 2.66
CA LEU A 415 3.56 38.56 1.32
C LEU A 415 2.70 37.31 1.12
N VAL A 416 2.67 36.41 2.11
CA VAL A 416 2.02 35.10 2.04
C VAL A 416 1.67 34.61 3.45
N PRO A 417 0.53 33.92 3.67
CA PRO A 417 0.26 33.19 4.88
C PRO A 417 1.33 32.10 5.10
N VAL A 418 1.96 32.10 6.29
CA VAL A 418 3.03 31.12 6.61
C VAL A 418 2.53 30.13 7.66
N GLU A 419 2.59 28.85 7.34
CA GLU A 419 2.31 27.72 8.24
C GLU A 419 3.62 27.09 8.71
N LEU A 420 3.81 27.00 10.04
CA LEU A 420 4.92 26.28 10.64
C LEU A 420 4.53 24.80 10.80
N VAL A 421 5.27 23.92 10.16
CA VAL A 421 5.01 22.48 10.18
C VAL A 421 6.04 21.80 11.08
N VAL A 422 5.55 21.10 12.12
CA VAL A 422 6.38 20.28 13.00
C VAL A 422 6.13 18.81 12.67
N ALA A 423 7.15 18.11 12.18
CA ALA A 423 7.04 16.76 11.65
C ALA A 423 6.51 15.73 12.67
N SER A 424 6.80 15.91 13.96
CA SER A 424 6.39 15.03 15.06
C SER A 424 4.98 15.31 15.59
N GLU A 425 4.32 16.41 15.19
CA GLU A 425 2.94 16.68 15.61
C GLU A 425 2.01 15.57 15.17
N THR A 426 1.12 15.16 16.08
CA THR A 426 0.09 14.16 15.83
C THR A 426 -1.17 14.82 15.30
N VAL A 427 -1.71 14.29 14.23
CA VAL A 427 -2.95 14.74 13.60
C VAL A 427 -4.02 13.68 13.82
N GLU A 428 -5.13 14.06 14.44
CA GLU A 428 -6.30 13.20 14.55
C GLU A 428 -7.06 13.19 13.22
N GLN A 429 -7.45 12.00 12.80
CA GLN A 429 -8.27 11.82 11.60
C GLN A 429 -9.57 11.10 11.98
N PRO A 430 -10.74 11.57 11.55
CA PRO A 430 -12.01 10.90 11.84
C PRO A 430 -11.99 9.44 11.37
N GLY A 431 -12.23 8.49 12.29
CA GLY A 431 -12.31 7.05 12.01
C GLY A 431 -10.97 6.36 11.72
N SER A 432 -9.83 6.95 12.10
CA SER A 432 -8.49 6.37 11.92
C SER A 432 -7.63 6.61 13.16
N GLU A 433 -6.59 5.78 13.33
CA GLU A 433 -5.58 6.04 14.35
C GLU A 433 -4.83 7.34 14.07
N PRO A 434 -4.47 8.11 15.11
CA PRO A 434 -3.68 9.34 14.97
C PRO A 434 -2.36 9.06 14.25
N ILE A 435 -1.95 9.93 13.33
CA ILE A 435 -0.69 9.81 12.61
C ILE A 435 0.15 11.06 12.76
N THR A 436 1.47 10.94 12.59
CA THR A 436 2.35 12.10 12.59
C THR A 436 2.15 12.96 11.34
N LYS A 437 2.35 14.26 11.47
CA LYS A 437 2.29 15.21 10.34
C LYS A 437 3.28 14.82 9.23
N LYS A 438 4.46 14.31 9.60
CA LYS A 438 5.43 13.71 8.67
C LYS A 438 4.80 12.59 7.82
N ALA A 439 4.12 11.66 8.47
CA ALA A 439 3.46 10.54 7.77
C ALA A 439 2.30 11.02 6.89
N LEU A 440 1.50 11.96 7.38
CA LEU A 440 0.37 12.54 6.63
C LEU A 440 0.84 13.19 5.33
N LEU A 441 1.82 14.10 5.42
CA LEU A 441 2.31 14.86 4.27
C LEU A 441 3.11 13.98 3.28
N GLY A 442 3.91 13.05 3.80
CA GLY A 442 4.61 12.07 2.96
C GLY A 442 3.64 11.16 2.20
N ASN A 443 2.57 10.70 2.85
CA ASN A 443 1.52 9.91 2.21
C ASN A 443 0.77 10.71 1.15
N LEU A 444 0.49 12.00 1.39
CA LEU A 444 -0.13 12.89 0.41
C LEU A 444 0.72 12.95 -0.87
N LEU A 445 2.01 13.32 -0.75
CA LEU A 445 2.89 13.46 -1.90
C LEU A 445 3.09 12.13 -2.64
N ALA A 446 3.39 11.05 -1.92
CA ALA A 446 3.60 9.73 -2.51
C ALA A 446 2.34 9.23 -3.26
N THR A 447 1.15 9.45 -2.69
CA THR A 447 -0.12 9.06 -3.34
C THR A 447 -0.34 9.84 -4.62
N GLU A 448 -0.17 11.16 -4.59
CA GLU A 448 -0.38 12.02 -5.77
C GLU A 448 0.57 11.66 -6.94
N ILE A 449 1.83 11.32 -6.63
CA ILE A 449 2.79 10.87 -7.65
C ILE A 449 2.42 9.47 -8.16
N ASN A 450 2.11 8.54 -7.27
CA ASN A 450 1.77 7.17 -7.64
C ASN A 450 0.43 7.08 -8.40
N ASP A 451 -0.48 8.02 -8.18
CA ASP A 451 -1.72 8.18 -8.95
C ASP A 451 -1.51 8.95 -10.29
N ASN A 452 -0.26 9.25 -10.67
CA ASN A 452 0.13 9.98 -11.90
C ASN A 452 -0.42 11.41 -12.02
N ARG A 453 -0.65 12.10 -10.89
CA ARG A 453 -1.17 13.48 -10.86
C ARG A 453 -0.09 14.54 -10.83
N ALA A 454 1.16 14.14 -10.62
CA ALA A 454 2.31 15.02 -10.48
C ALA A 454 3.02 15.30 -11.80
N THR A 455 3.54 16.51 -11.95
CA THR A 455 4.55 16.89 -12.94
C THR A 455 5.75 17.46 -12.18
N LEU A 456 6.94 16.91 -12.39
CA LEU A 456 8.13 17.18 -11.57
C LEU A 456 9.34 17.56 -12.44
N PRO A 457 10.33 18.29 -11.87
CA PRO A 457 11.58 18.59 -12.55
C PRO A 457 12.29 17.31 -13.07
N PRO A 458 12.79 17.31 -14.32
CA PRO A 458 13.35 16.11 -14.97
C PRO A 458 14.77 15.75 -14.54
N GLU A 459 15.31 16.40 -13.51
CA GLU A 459 16.70 16.24 -13.07
C GLU A 459 16.93 14.96 -12.27
N LYS A 460 18.12 14.39 -12.49
CA LYS A 460 18.59 13.18 -11.81
C LYS A 460 18.62 13.36 -10.28
N TYR A 461 19.02 14.55 -9.81
CA TYR A 461 19.08 14.89 -8.38
C TYR A 461 17.71 14.68 -7.70
N ILE A 462 16.64 15.24 -8.26
CA ILE A 462 15.26 15.09 -7.76
C ILE A 462 14.87 13.60 -7.71
N LYS A 463 15.19 12.84 -8.76
CA LYS A 463 14.87 11.42 -8.83
C LYS A 463 15.58 10.61 -7.74
N GLU A 464 16.86 10.84 -7.55
CA GLU A 464 17.66 10.13 -6.54
C GLU A 464 17.20 10.49 -5.13
N ASP A 465 16.93 11.74 -4.87
CA ASP A 465 16.48 12.25 -3.59
C ASP A 465 15.11 11.67 -3.19
N PHE A 466 14.14 11.69 -4.10
CA PHE A 466 12.83 11.08 -3.88
C PHE A 466 12.92 9.56 -3.65
N ARG A 467 13.85 8.88 -4.29
CA ARG A 467 14.03 7.44 -4.12
C ARG A 467 14.73 7.04 -2.84
N ARG A 468 15.48 7.93 -2.21
CA ARG A 468 16.07 7.72 -0.87
C ARG A 468 15.02 7.70 0.23
N VAL A 469 13.87 8.33 0.02
CA VAL A 469 12.78 8.32 0.99
C VAL A 469 12.07 6.98 0.93
N LYS A 470 12.13 6.23 2.03
CA LYS A 470 11.55 4.89 2.20
C LYS A 470 10.36 4.93 3.14
N ARG A 471 9.42 4.01 2.92
CA ARG A 471 8.35 3.78 3.88
C ARG A 471 8.84 2.88 5.01
N ASP A 472 8.69 3.33 6.22
CA ASP A 472 9.02 2.56 7.43
C ASP A 472 7.86 2.61 8.42
N ARG A 473 7.23 1.46 8.65
CA ARG A 473 6.17 1.23 9.68
C ARG A 473 5.05 2.29 9.70
N GLY A 474 4.61 2.74 8.53
CA GLY A 474 3.55 3.76 8.40
C GLY A 474 4.04 5.20 8.45
N SER A 475 5.36 5.41 8.55
CA SER A 475 6.03 6.70 8.44
C SER A 475 7.04 6.69 7.29
N PHE A 476 7.89 7.68 7.24
CA PHE A 476 8.94 7.84 6.24
C PHE A 476 10.30 7.97 6.90
N ALA A 477 11.27 7.22 6.38
CA ALA A 477 12.68 7.34 6.72
C ALA A 477 13.46 7.69 5.45
N CYS A 478 14.52 8.48 5.57
CA CYS A 478 15.40 8.75 4.46
C CYS A 478 16.69 7.94 4.61
N GLU A 479 17.10 7.24 3.55
CA GLU A 479 18.42 6.64 3.46
C GLU A 479 19.43 7.74 3.15
N LEU A 480 20.51 7.79 3.91
CA LEU A 480 21.59 8.75 3.67
C LEU A 480 22.28 8.45 2.33
N GLY A 481 22.43 9.45 1.51
CA GLY A 481 23.25 9.36 0.32
C GLY A 481 24.74 9.29 0.63
N PRO A 482 25.59 8.98 -0.36
CA PRO A 482 27.04 8.87 -0.18
C PRO A 482 27.70 10.11 0.44
N ASN A 483 27.12 11.29 0.21
CA ASN A 483 27.58 12.59 0.71
C ASN A 483 26.73 13.13 1.86
N GLY A 484 25.88 12.30 2.48
CA GLY A 484 24.99 12.70 3.57
C GLY A 484 23.66 13.33 3.15
N GLU A 485 23.29 13.24 1.86
CA GLU A 485 22.02 13.78 1.33
C GLU A 485 20.79 13.11 1.95
N HIS A 486 19.71 13.86 2.20
CA HIS A 486 18.60 13.44 3.08
C HIS A 486 17.19 13.48 2.50
N GLY A 487 16.96 13.70 1.24
CA GLY A 487 15.60 13.81 0.70
C GLY A 487 14.96 15.20 0.88
N ASP A 488 15.78 16.24 0.91
CA ASP A 488 15.36 17.63 1.17
C ASP A 488 14.41 18.16 0.10
N THR A 489 14.58 17.71 -1.15
CA THR A 489 13.67 18.09 -2.24
C THR A 489 12.32 17.37 -2.14
N PHE A 490 12.29 16.15 -1.62
CA PHE A 490 11.04 15.47 -1.28
C PHE A 490 10.32 16.21 -0.15
N ASP A 491 11.06 16.66 0.86
CA ASP A 491 10.51 17.34 2.02
C ASP A 491 9.95 18.72 1.64
N SER A 492 10.66 19.53 0.87
CA SER A 492 10.13 20.80 0.37
C SER A 492 8.94 20.62 -0.58
N GLN A 493 8.94 19.57 -1.41
CA GLN A 493 7.84 19.26 -2.31
C GLN A 493 6.57 18.83 -1.55
N LYS A 494 6.68 17.98 -0.49
CA LYS A 494 5.51 17.61 0.32
C LYS A 494 4.90 18.81 1.05
N LEU A 495 5.74 19.74 1.50
CA LEU A 495 5.31 20.99 2.14
C LEU A 495 4.59 21.90 1.15
N SER A 496 5.12 22.08 -0.06
CA SER A 496 4.50 22.93 -1.09
C SER A 496 3.17 22.36 -1.58
N LEU A 497 3.07 21.03 -1.72
CA LEU A 497 1.83 20.36 -2.08
C LEU A 497 0.79 20.47 -0.95
N HIS A 498 1.22 20.35 0.31
CA HIS A 498 0.35 20.60 1.46
C HIS A 498 -0.17 22.04 1.45
N ALA A 499 0.70 23.03 1.25
CA ALA A 499 0.33 24.44 1.16
C ALA A 499 -0.67 24.70 0.01
N LEU A 500 -0.60 23.92 -1.06
CA LEU A 500 -1.53 24.00 -2.19
C LEU A 500 -2.88 23.34 -1.89
N ARG A 501 -2.90 22.12 -1.31
CA ARG A 501 -4.09 21.26 -1.18
C ARG A 501 -4.85 21.42 0.14
N SER A 502 -4.20 21.92 1.20
CA SER A 502 -4.83 22.04 2.52
C SER A 502 -6.02 23.01 2.50
N ASN A 503 -7.14 22.55 3.08
CA ASN A 503 -8.34 23.36 3.28
C ASN A 503 -8.26 24.24 4.54
N LEU A 504 -7.21 24.09 5.33
CA LEU A 504 -6.99 24.96 6.50
C LEU A 504 -6.62 26.35 5.98
N ASP A 505 -7.44 27.33 6.27
CA ASP A 505 -7.08 28.73 6.07
C ASP A 505 -5.84 29.01 6.91
N GLY A 506 -4.76 29.49 6.26
CA GLY A 506 -3.56 29.88 6.98
C GLY A 506 -3.93 30.87 8.08
N ALA A 507 -3.25 30.79 9.20
CA ALA A 507 -3.46 31.77 10.27
C ALA A 507 -3.25 33.19 9.71
N ILE A 508 -4.34 33.92 9.56
CA ILE A 508 -4.28 35.33 9.14
C ILE A 508 -3.75 36.10 10.35
N THR A 509 -2.51 36.57 10.25
CA THR A 509 -1.96 37.40 11.34
C THR A 509 -2.64 38.78 11.38
N PRO A 510 -2.66 39.44 12.53
CA PRO A 510 -3.17 40.82 12.64
C PRO A 510 -2.51 41.77 11.63
N GLU A 511 -1.23 41.60 11.35
CA GLU A 511 -0.48 42.38 10.34
C GLU A 511 -1.00 42.14 8.93
N MET A 512 -1.32 40.89 8.54
CA MET A 512 -1.94 40.61 7.24
C MET A 512 -3.31 41.24 7.11
N MET A 513 -4.12 41.24 8.18
CA MET A 513 -5.42 41.93 8.18
C MET A 513 -5.27 43.43 7.98
N THR A 514 -4.22 44.03 8.56
CA THR A 514 -3.93 45.46 8.41
C THR A 514 -3.49 45.78 6.98
N THR A 515 -2.61 44.95 6.39
CA THR A 515 -2.14 45.11 5.01
C THR A 515 -3.25 44.89 3.99
N LEU A 516 -4.13 43.88 4.20
CA LEU A 516 -5.31 43.65 3.38
C LEU A 516 -6.29 44.85 3.43
N ARG A 517 -6.45 45.49 4.60
CA ARG A 517 -7.28 46.69 4.74
C ARG A 517 -6.69 47.92 4.05
N GLN A 518 -5.37 48.04 4.01
CA GLN A 518 -4.69 49.16 3.33
C GLN A 518 -4.58 48.95 1.82
N GLY A 519 -4.56 47.71 1.33
CA GLY A 519 -4.46 47.38 -0.10
C GLY A 519 -5.79 47.36 -0.87
N VAL A 520 -6.91 47.26 -0.15
CA VAL A 520 -8.26 47.33 -0.73
C VAL A 520 -8.82 48.71 -0.37
N GLY A 521 -8.67 49.66 -1.30
CA GLY A 521 -9.32 50.95 -1.17
C GLY A 521 -10.81 50.74 -0.87
N ALA A 522 -11.24 51.28 0.25
CA ALA A 522 -12.57 51.38 0.85
C ALA A 522 -13.75 50.90 -0.05
N ALA A 523 -13.99 49.61 -0.13
CA ALA A 523 -15.31 49.06 -0.38
C ALA A 523 -15.85 48.56 0.97
N PRO A 524 -17.02 49.01 1.43
CA PRO A 524 -17.51 48.62 2.74
C PRO A 524 -17.90 47.14 2.72
N PHE A 525 -17.30 46.34 3.59
CA PHE A 525 -17.76 45.00 3.94
C PHE A 525 -19.10 45.08 4.71
N SER A 526 -20.15 45.45 4.03
CA SER A 526 -21.52 45.41 4.53
C SER A 526 -22.32 44.35 3.79
N ARG A 527 -22.03 43.08 4.02
CA ARG A 527 -22.92 41.92 3.82
C ARG A 527 -22.19 40.60 4.09
N LEU A 528 -21.74 40.40 5.31
CA LEU A 528 -21.68 39.04 5.87
C LEU A 528 -22.75 38.98 6.92
N GLY A 529 -23.89 38.36 6.55
CA GLY A 529 -25.01 38.15 7.41
C GLY A 529 -24.61 37.37 8.66
N ALA A 530 -25.00 37.91 9.82
CA ALA A 530 -24.82 37.25 11.09
C ALA A 530 -25.43 35.83 11.07
N PHE A 531 -24.58 34.83 11.26
CA PHE A 531 -25.01 33.48 11.55
C PHE A 531 -25.62 33.45 12.95
N GLN A 532 -26.95 33.40 13.04
CA GLN A 532 -27.62 33.09 14.29
C GLN A 532 -27.60 31.57 14.51
N PRO A 533 -27.17 31.06 15.67
CA PRO A 533 -27.28 29.64 15.97
C PRO A 533 -28.75 29.26 16.14
N ARG A 534 -29.24 28.32 15.35
CA ARG A 534 -30.53 27.67 15.57
C ARG A 534 -30.47 26.87 16.87
N ARG A 535 -31.30 27.26 17.85
CA ARG A 535 -31.62 26.43 19.01
C ARG A 535 -32.44 25.23 18.52
N LEU A 536 -31.97 24.02 18.81
CA LEU A 536 -32.75 22.81 18.73
C LEU A 536 -33.73 22.80 19.91
N SER A 537 -35.00 22.74 19.59
CA SER A 537 -36.07 22.32 20.49
C SER A 537 -36.41 20.86 20.18
#